data_a6a9da59f10b48629f18088a2c7ff28d
#
_entry.id   a6a9da59f10b48629f18088a2c7ff28d
#
_cell.length_a   1.000
_cell.length_b   1.000
_cell.length_c   1.000
_cell.angle_alpha   90.00
_cell.angle_beta   90.00
_cell.angle_gamma   90.00
#
_symmetry.space_group_name_H-M   'P 1'
#
loop_
_entity.id
_entity.type
_entity.pdbx_description
1 polymer ?
#
loop_
_entity_poly.entity_id
_entity_poly.type
_entity_poly.pdbx_seq_one_letter_code
_entity_poly.pdbx_strand_id
1 'polypeptide(L)'
;MVQRGVHFFSGVPDSLLKAFCLAIGSNNGGLAHRIASNEGCAVGMAMGHYLSTRTLPVVYMQNSGLGNAINPLCSLATPDVYGIPLLLIIGWRGEVDDSGKQLHDEPQHVMQGRVTLPQLNVLDIPHIVLDGHNTPPWDDIQALLQRAHDEHRPVALVVRKNTFSSPAASANPTAESALMRREAIVAACLNVLPSHLPIVSTTGMLSRELYELREQRGEGHQRDFLTVGGMGLASQIALGLCDAQPQRKVVCLDGDGALLMHMGGLTNTAQASNLIHIVINNGAHDSVGGQPTAASRLPLAPIAAASGYGATYYAETEEALQAALQQALQAQCSQFIEVQCRVGHRSDLGRPATSPAQNRDAFMQFLNTPPQLS
;
A
#
# COMPACT_ATOMS: atom_id res chain seq x y z
N MET A 1 -21.87 15.66 3.31
CA MET A 1 -20.80 16.23 2.47
C MET A 1 -21.32 16.60 1.08
N VAL A 2 -21.83 15.67 0.28
CA VAL A 2 -22.31 15.94 -1.09
C VAL A 2 -23.37 17.05 -1.16
N GLN A 3 -24.36 17.01 -0.27
CA GLN A 3 -25.39 18.07 -0.15
C GLN A 3 -24.81 19.46 0.23
N ARG A 4 -23.54 19.53 0.56
CA ARG A 4 -22.81 20.75 0.95
C ARG A 4 -21.71 21.13 -0.06
N GLY A 5 -21.82 20.64 -1.29
CA GLY A 5 -20.92 21.03 -2.38
C GLY A 5 -19.58 20.28 -2.45
N VAL A 6 -19.39 19.21 -1.66
CA VAL A 6 -18.20 18.35 -1.78
C VAL A 6 -18.44 17.32 -2.88
N HIS A 7 -17.74 17.47 -3.99
CA HIS A 7 -17.93 16.63 -5.17
C HIS A 7 -16.65 15.92 -5.66
N PHE A 8 -15.48 16.22 -5.08
CA PHE A 8 -14.21 15.63 -5.45
C PHE A 8 -13.59 14.86 -4.29
N PHE A 9 -13.20 13.62 -4.57
CA PHE A 9 -12.56 12.70 -3.63
C PHE A 9 -11.31 12.11 -4.26
N SER A 10 -10.18 12.16 -3.56
CA SER A 10 -8.96 11.48 -3.95
C SER A 10 -8.30 10.84 -2.73
N GLY A 11 -7.58 9.74 -2.91
CA GLY A 11 -6.88 9.12 -1.79
C GLY A 11 -6.38 7.72 -2.08
N VAL A 12 -5.76 7.14 -1.08
CA VAL A 12 -5.30 5.74 -1.09
C VAL A 12 -6.27 4.94 -0.21
N PRO A 13 -6.87 3.85 -0.72
CA PRO A 13 -7.83 3.05 0.03
C PRO A 13 -7.24 2.49 1.33
N ASP A 14 -8.06 2.47 2.38
CA ASP A 14 -7.74 1.92 3.70
C ASP A 14 -8.84 0.98 4.21
N SER A 15 -8.45 -0.01 5.01
CA SER A 15 -9.37 -1.01 5.54
C SER A 15 -10.42 -0.44 6.49
N LEU A 16 -10.11 0.58 7.31
CA LEU A 16 -11.08 1.26 8.17
C LEU A 16 -12.05 2.14 7.38
N LEU A 17 -11.61 2.64 6.23
CA LEU A 17 -12.41 3.48 5.33
C LEU A 17 -13.10 2.67 4.23
N LYS A 18 -13.07 1.32 4.29
CA LYS A 18 -13.64 0.47 3.24
C LYS A 18 -15.08 0.84 2.88
N ALA A 19 -15.95 1.01 3.88
CA ALA A 19 -17.34 1.38 3.67
C ALA A 19 -17.49 2.75 3.01
N PHE A 20 -16.68 3.72 3.44
CA PHE A 20 -16.61 5.04 2.82
C PHE A 20 -16.15 4.96 1.36
N CYS A 21 -15.06 4.24 1.09
CA CYS A 21 -14.54 4.06 -0.28
C CYS A 21 -15.56 3.38 -1.22
N LEU A 22 -16.29 2.39 -0.72
CA LEU A 22 -17.38 1.76 -1.48
C LEU A 22 -18.52 2.74 -1.77
N ALA A 23 -18.92 3.55 -0.79
CA ALA A 23 -19.98 4.53 -0.95
C ALA A 23 -19.66 5.61 -1.99
N ILE A 24 -18.43 6.13 -2.01
CA ILE A 24 -18.00 7.11 -3.01
C ILE A 24 -17.76 6.48 -4.39
N GLY A 25 -17.31 5.23 -4.44
CA GLY A 25 -17.06 4.49 -5.70
C GLY A 25 -18.35 4.03 -6.40
N SER A 26 -19.42 3.74 -5.65
CA SER A 26 -20.71 3.29 -6.18
C SER A 26 -21.63 4.44 -6.65
N ASN A 27 -21.28 5.68 -6.34
CA ASN A 27 -22.11 6.84 -6.64
C ASN A 27 -21.92 7.29 -8.10
N ASN A 28 -22.75 6.74 -9.01
CA ASN A 28 -22.77 7.07 -10.43
C ASN A 28 -23.29 8.49 -10.75
N GLY A 29 -23.56 9.30 -9.73
CA GLY A 29 -24.31 10.56 -9.87
C GLY A 29 -23.49 11.80 -9.53
N GLY A 30 -22.36 12.09 -10.21
CA GLY A 30 -21.74 13.42 -10.16
C GLY A 30 -20.59 13.59 -9.16
N LEU A 31 -20.09 12.51 -8.53
CA LEU A 31 -18.87 12.56 -7.74
C LEU A 31 -17.65 12.28 -8.62
N ALA A 32 -16.66 13.17 -8.58
CA ALA A 32 -15.35 12.92 -9.15
C ALA A 32 -14.49 12.16 -8.10
N HIS A 33 -14.22 10.89 -8.36
CA HIS A 33 -13.40 10.05 -7.48
C HIS A 33 -12.15 9.56 -8.21
N ARG A 34 -10.99 9.76 -7.59
CA ARG A 34 -9.68 9.33 -8.09
C ARG A 34 -8.91 8.58 -7.01
N ILE A 35 -8.61 7.33 -7.25
CA ILE A 35 -7.65 6.57 -6.42
C ILE A 35 -6.26 7.06 -6.82
N ALA A 36 -5.51 7.54 -5.84
CA ALA A 36 -4.16 8.05 -6.02
C ALA A 36 -3.12 6.93 -5.91
N SER A 37 -1.98 7.10 -6.57
CA SER A 37 -0.84 6.19 -6.40
C SER A 37 -0.23 6.29 -4.99
N ASN A 38 -0.18 7.51 -4.42
CA ASN A 38 0.19 7.78 -3.03
C ASN A 38 -0.54 9.02 -2.50
N GLU A 39 -0.43 9.26 -1.21
CA GLU A 39 -1.18 10.31 -0.50
C GLU A 39 -0.72 11.73 -0.89
N GLY A 40 0.55 11.91 -1.21
CA GLY A 40 1.06 13.19 -1.71
C GLY A 40 0.44 13.57 -3.05
N CYS A 41 0.29 12.59 -3.96
CA CYS A 41 -0.42 12.76 -5.23
C CYS A 41 -1.90 13.09 -5.00
N ALA A 42 -2.53 12.48 -3.99
CA ALA A 42 -3.93 12.77 -3.64
C ALA A 42 -4.10 14.25 -3.21
N VAL A 43 -3.21 14.75 -2.37
CA VAL A 43 -3.19 16.17 -1.97
C VAL A 43 -3.02 17.07 -3.19
N GLY A 44 -2.07 16.77 -4.08
CA GLY A 44 -1.84 17.56 -5.30
C GLY A 44 -3.07 17.63 -6.20
N MET A 45 -3.76 16.49 -6.43
CA MET A 45 -5.01 16.46 -7.21
C MET A 45 -6.13 17.26 -6.55
N ALA A 46 -6.27 17.16 -5.23
CA ALA A 46 -7.25 17.91 -4.47
C ALA A 46 -7.01 19.43 -4.57
N MET A 47 -5.76 19.86 -4.45
CA MET A 47 -5.38 21.27 -4.65
C MET A 47 -5.76 21.77 -6.04
N GLY A 48 -5.42 21.02 -7.10
CA GLY A 48 -5.77 21.36 -8.48
C GLY A 48 -7.28 21.50 -8.68
N HIS A 49 -8.08 20.62 -8.04
CA HIS A 49 -9.53 20.72 -8.05
C HIS A 49 -10.01 22.02 -7.38
N TYR A 50 -9.52 22.32 -6.17
CA TYR A 50 -9.90 23.55 -5.46
C TYR A 50 -9.55 24.82 -6.25
N LEU A 51 -8.35 24.88 -6.81
CA LEU A 51 -7.91 26.03 -7.62
C LEU A 51 -8.83 26.31 -8.81
N SER A 52 -9.40 25.26 -9.40
CA SER A 52 -10.33 25.39 -10.53
C SER A 52 -11.76 25.72 -10.13
N THR A 53 -12.24 25.14 -9.02
CA THR A 53 -13.68 25.11 -8.70
C THR A 53 -14.04 25.93 -7.46
N ARG A 54 -13.07 26.20 -6.61
CA ARG A 54 -13.23 26.79 -5.26
C ARG A 54 -14.13 25.95 -4.35
N THR A 55 -14.39 24.69 -4.69
CA THR A 55 -15.14 23.75 -3.85
C THR A 55 -14.19 22.91 -3.02
N LEU A 56 -14.57 22.63 -1.75
CA LEU A 56 -13.75 21.89 -0.81
C LEU A 56 -13.55 20.44 -1.29
N PRO A 57 -12.33 19.99 -1.60
CA PRO A 57 -12.03 18.62 -1.96
C PRO A 57 -11.79 17.75 -0.73
N VAL A 58 -11.96 16.44 -0.89
CA VAL A 58 -11.65 15.44 0.14
C VAL A 58 -10.44 14.62 -0.27
N VAL A 59 -9.49 14.47 0.68
CA VAL A 59 -8.38 13.52 0.60
C VAL A 59 -8.56 12.47 1.68
N TYR A 60 -8.60 11.19 1.31
CA TYR A 60 -8.74 10.09 2.26
C TYR A 60 -7.51 9.19 2.28
N MET A 61 -7.16 8.68 3.47
CA MET A 61 -5.98 7.84 3.67
C MET A 61 -6.02 7.08 4.99
N GLN A 62 -5.18 6.06 5.12
CA GLN A 62 -4.81 5.52 6.42
C GLN A 62 -3.88 6.52 7.12
N ASN A 63 -3.88 6.55 8.45
CA ASN A 63 -3.02 7.46 9.22
C ASN A 63 -1.52 7.31 8.90
N SER A 64 -1.05 6.14 8.48
CA SER A 64 0.32 5.96 7.99
C SER A 64 0.63 6.79 6.73
N GLY A 65 -0.39 7.09 5.93
CA GLY A 65 -0.26 7.91 4.72
C GLY A 65 0.01 9.39 4.99
N LEU A 66 -0.21 9.85 6.24
CA LEU A 66 0.21 11.21 6.62
C LEU A 66 1.69 11.44 6.34
N GLY A 67 2.54 10.43 6.53
CA GLY A 67 3.97 10.53 6.22
C GLY A 67 4.25 10.96 4.77
N ASN A 68 3.49 10.44 3.81
CA ASN A 68 3.60 10.81 2.39
C ASN A 68 2.96 12.17 2.08
N ALA A 69 2.02 12.62 2.92
CA ALA A 69 1.28 13.86 2.73
C ALA A 69 1.90 15.08 3.45
N ILE A 70 2.82 14.89 4.41
CA ILE A 70 3.41 15.97 5.20
C ILE A 70 3.97 17.07 4.30
N ASN A 71 4.83 16.73 3.35
CA ASN A 71 5.45 17.74 2.50
C ASN A 71 4.42 18.59 1.73
N PRO A 72 3.47 18.04 0.95
CA PRO A 72 2.50 18.87 0.26
C PRO A 72 1.52 19.59 1.22
N LEU A 73 1.24 19.07 2.40
CA LEU A 73 0.44 19.79 3.40
C LEU A 73 1.20 21.02 3.93
N CYS A 74 2.47 20.86 4.31
CA CYS A 74 3.28 21.94 4.90
C CYS A 74 3.77 22.96 3.87
N SER A 75 4.17 22.51 2.67
CA SER A 75 4.84 23.38 1.70
C SER A 75 3.93 23.88 0.57
N LEU A 76 2.67 23.43 0.55
CA LEU A 76 1.69 23.87 -0.44
C LEU A 76 0.36 24.29 0.20
N ALA A 77 -0.30 23.41 1.00
CA ALA A 77 -1.68 23.63 1.41
C ALA A 77 -1.85 24.56 2.63
N THR A 78 -0.81 24.70 3.46
CA THR A 78 -0.84 25.55 4.65
C THR A 78 -1.18 27.02 4.34
N PRO A 79 -1.83 27.76 5.25
CA PRO A 79 -2.08 29.20 5.11
C PRO A 79 -0.83 30.04 4.83
N ASP A 80 0.32 29.62 5.33
CA ASP A 80 1.60 30.32 5.15
C ASP A 80 2.13 30.26 3.70
N VAL A 81 1.54 29.41 2.85
CA VAL A 81 1.98 29.24 1.45
C VAL A 81 0.83 29.59 0.49
N TYR A 82 -0.02 28.61 0.10
CA TYR A 82 -1.12 28.88 -0.83
C TYR A 82 -2.49 28.93 -0.15
N GLY A 83 -2.61 28.51 1.10
CA GLY A 83 -3.86 28.54 1.84
C GLY A 83 -4.97 27.76 1.14
N ILE A 84 -4.79 26.45 0.93
CA ILE A 84 -5.75 25.62 0.21
C ILE A 84 -6.60 24.84 1.20
N PRO A 85 -7.90 25.11 1.30
CA PRO A 85 -8.83 24.29 2.09
C PRO A 85 -8.90 22.86 1.57
N LEU A 86 -8.68 21.89 2.46
CA LEU A 86 -8.80 20.46 2.17
C LEU A 86 -9.50 19.79 3.36
N LEU A 87 -10.37 18.81 3.09
CA LEU A 87 -10.86 17.91 4.13
C LEU A 87 -10.09 16.59 4.05
N LEU A 88 -9.32 16.29 5.08
CA LEU A 88 -8.66 14.99 5.23
C LEU A 88 -9.61 14.02 5.95
N ILE A 89 -9.78 12.81 5.42
CA ILE A 89 -10.47 11.69 6.10
C ILE A 89 -9.43 10.62 6.38
N ILE A 90 -9.11 10.44 7.65
CA ILE A 90 -7.97 9.63 8.09
C ILE A 90 -8.45 8.43 8.89
N GLY A 91 -8.27 7.21 8.36
CA GLY A 91 -8.50 5.98 9.09
C GLY A 91 -7.44 5.79 10.17
N TRP A 92 -7.85 5.75 11.45
CA TRP A 92 -6.93 5.72 12.59
C TRP A 92 -6.60 4.29 13.03
N ARG A 93 -5.58 3.70 12.42
CA ARG A 93 -5.04 2.41 12.85
C ARG A 93 -4.13 2.60 14.07
N GLY A 94 -4.16 1.60 14.97
CA GLY A 94 -3.41 1.67 16.22
C GLY A 94 -3.88 2.79 17.15
N GLU A 95 -5.17 3.12 17.12
CA GLU A 95 -5.78 4.21 17.88
C GLU A 95 -5.53 4.09 19.39
N VAL A 96 -5.58 5.22 20.08
CA VAL A 96 -5.53 5.30 21.54
C VAL A 96 -6.91 5.71 22.07
N ASP A 97 -7.28 5.20 23.25
CA ASP A 97 -8.50 5.60 23.93
C ASP A 97 -8.31 6.96 24.64
N ASP A 98 -9.38 7.45 25.27
CA ASP A 98 -9.39 8.76 25.95
C ASP A 98 -8.46 8.80 27.17
N SER A 99 -8.02 7.65 27.69
CA SER A 99 -7.02 7.53 28.74
C SER A 99 -5.58 7.55 28.22
N GLY A 100 -5.39 7.59 26.89
CA GLY A 100 -4.10 7.48 26.23
C GLY A 100 -3.58 6.05 26.10
N LYS A 101 -4.40 5.03 26.47
CA LYS A 101 -4.04 3.64 26.32
C LYS A 101 -4.26 3.20 24.87
N GLN A 102 -3.24 2.56 24.31
CA GLN A 102 -3.33 2.04 22.95
C GLN A 102 -4.21 0.81 22.87
N LEU A 103 -5.15 0.83 21.92
CA LEU A 103 -5.95 -0.34 21.57
C LEU A 103 -5.12 -1.33 20.74
N HIS A 104 -5.43 -2.63 20.89
CA HIS A 104 -4.69 -3.68 20.19
C HIS A 104 -4.84 -3.56 18.67
N ASP A 105 -3.71 -3.49 17.98
CA ASP A 105 -3.62 -3.52 16.52
C ASP A 105 -2.28 -4.18 16.11
N GLU A 106 -2.03 -4.28 14.84
CA GLU A 106 -0.80 -4.84 14.27
C GLU A 106 0.44 -4.02 14.68
N PRO A 107 1.62 -4.64 14.80
CA PRO A 107 2.85 -3.97 15.26
C PRO A 107 3.18 -2.67 14.50
N GLN A 108 2.99 -2.65 13.17
CA GLN A 108 3.27 -1.48 12.33
C GLN A 108 2.33 -0.31 12.61
N HIS A 109 1.19 -0.53 13.22
CA HIS A 109 0.21 0.52 13.55
C HIS A 109 0.42 1.14 14.93
N VAL A 110 1.25 0.52 15.78
CA VAL A 110 1.45 0.97 17.17
C VAL A 110 1.97 2.41 17.23
N MET A 111 3.09 2.69 16.57
CA MET A 111 3.66 4.05 16.55
C MET A 111 2.76 5.01 15.75
N GLN A 112 2.26 4.57 14.60
CA GLN A 112 1.39 5.38 13.75
C GLN A 112 0.14 5.87 14.51
N GLY A 113 -0.47 4.99 15.30
CA GLY A 113 -1.64 5.35 16.11
C GLY A 113 -1.33 6.42 17.15
N ARG A 114 -0.18 6.30 17.85
CA ARG A 114 0.25 7.26 18.87
C ARG A 114 0.56 8.66 18.31
N VAL A 115 1.16 8.71 17.12
CA VAL A 115 1.61 10.01 16.55
C VAL A 115 0.54 10.72 15.73
N THR A 116 -0.57 10.08 15.39
CA THR A 116 -1.59 10.64 14.48
C THR A 116 -2.12 12.00 14.95
N LEU A 117 -2.71 12.05 16.15
CA LEU A 117 -3.26 13.32 16.67
C LEU A 117 -2.17 14.35 17.02
N PRO A 118 -1.07 13.98 17.69
CA PRO A 118 0.06 14.89 17.88
C PRO A 118 0.61 15.46 16.56
N GLN A 119 0.69 14.67 15.51
CA GLN A 119 1.15 15.13 14.20
C GLN A 119 0.21 16.16 13.58
N LEU A 120 -1.11 15.94 13.64
CA LEU A 120 -2.10 16.93 13.18
C LEU A 120 -2.01 18.22 13.98
N ASN A 121 -1.79 18.14 15.30
CA ASN A 121 -1.59 19.30 16.15
C ASN A 121 -0.33 20.09 15.76
N VAL A 122 0.81 19.41 15.56
CA VAL A 122 2.07 20.06 15.15
C VAL A 122 1.95 20.73 13.77
N LEU A 123 1.16 20.11 12.86
CA LEU A 123 0.89 20.66 11.53
C LEU A 123 -0.19 21.78 11.57
N ASP A 124 -0.70 22.13 12.73
CA ASP A 124 -1.80 23.09 12.92
C ASP A 124 -3.03 22.75 12.05
N ILE A 125 -3.36 21.44 11.97
CA ILE A 125 -4.53 20.94 11.25
C ILE A 125 -5.67 20.67 12.24
N PRO A 126 -6.70 21.53 12.29
CA PRO A 126 -7.87 21.33 13.14
C PRO A 126 -8.56 20.02 12.78
N HIS A 127 -8.95 19.23 13.79
CA HIS A 127 -9.53 17.93 13.54
C HIS A 127 -10.59 17.53 14.55
N ILE A 128 -11.48 16.61 14.12
CA ILE A 128 -12.47 15.95 14.95
C ILE A 128 -12.25 14.44 14.83
N VAL A 129 -12.29 13.75 15.99
CA VAL A 129 -12.28 12.28 16.03
C VAL A 129 -13.71 11.78 15.91
N LEU A 130 -13.98 10.94 14.92
CA LEU A 130 -15.26 10.30 14.71
C LEU A 130 -15.27 8.92 15.37
N ASP A 131 -16.30 8.67 16.18
CA ASP A 131 -16.55 7.42 16.86
C ASP A 131 -17.91 6.85 16.42
N GLY A 132 -17.92 5.59 16.00
CA GLY A 132 -19.14 4.91 15.55
C GLY A 132 -20.17 4.63 16.65
N HIS A 133 -19.82 4.81 17.92
CA HIS A 133 -20.72 4.60 19.05
C HIS A 133 -21.58 5.83 19.35
N ASN A 134 -21.20 7.00 18.89
CA ASN A 134 -21.87 8.26 19.12
C ASN A 134 -22.57 8.79 17.87
N THR A 135 -23.63 9.59 18.07
CA THR A 135 -24.24 10.34 16.96
C THR A 135 -23.16 11.26 16.37
N PRO A 136 -22.97 11.28 15.03
CA PRO A 136 -21.99 12.16 14.42
C PRO A 136 -22.23 13.61 14.84
N PRO A 137 -21.22 14.36 15.29
CA PRO A 137 -21.32 15.73 15.72
C PRO A 137 -21.45 16.67 14.50
N TRP A 138 -22.60 16.66 13.86
CA TRP A 138 -22.82 17.37 12.58
C TRP A 138 -22.57 18.88 12.66
N ASP A 139 -22.92 19.51 13.78
CA ASP A 139 -22.70 20.94 13.96
C ASP A 139 -21.21 21.25 14.09
N ASP A 140 -20.46 20.43 14.81
CA ASP A 140 -19.01 20.59 14.92
C ASP A 140 -18.29 20.31 13.59
N ILE A 141 -18.75 19.26 12.85
CA ILE A 141 -18.22 18.98 11.52
C ILE A 141 -18.50 20.17 10.59
N GLN A 142 -19.69 20.77 10.66
CA GLN A 142 -20.02 21.92 9.86
C GLN A 142 -19.14 23.13 10.22
N ALA A 143 -18.93 23.38 11.50
CA ALA A 143 -18.04 24.43 11.96
C ALA A 143 -16.58 24.20 11.49
N LEU A 144 -16.12 22.94 11.53
CA LEU A 144 -14.79 22.56 11.03
C LEU A 144 -14.65 22.83 9.52
N LEU A 145 -15.67 22.47 8.70
CA LEU A 145 -15.66 22.73 7.26
C LEU A 145 -15.71 24.22 6.95
N GLN A 146 -16.47 25.00 7.74
CA GLN A 146 -16.50 26.47 7.62
C GLN A 146 -15.13 27.05 7.96
N ARG A 147 -14.51 26.56 9.03
CA ARG A 147 -13.16 26.96 9.44
C ARG A 147 -12.12 26.70 8.33
N ALA A 148 -12.20 25.56 7.63
CA ALA A 148 -11.32 25.30 6.49
C ALA A 148 -11.41 26.39 5.42
N HIS A 149 -12.62 26.85 5.15
CA HIS A 149 -12.89 27.93 4.18
C HIS A 149 -12.37 29.29 4.67
N ASP A 150 -12.74 29.68 5.88
CA ASP A 150 -12.48 31.03 6.42
C ASP A 150 -11.00 31.24 6.70
N GLU A 151 -10.31 30.19 7.18
CA GLU A 151 -8.89 30.24 7.51
C GLU A 151 -7.99 29.74 6.38
N HIS A 152 -8.56 29.36 5.24
CA HIS A 152 -7.82 28.84 4.08
C HIS A 152 -6.83 27.73 4.44
N ARG A 153 -7.29 26.67 5.13
CA ARG A 153 -6.42 25.62 5.65
C ARG A 153 -6.99 24.21 5.51
N PRO A 154 -6.12 23.18 5.52
CA PRO A 154 -6.55 21.81 5.71
C PRO A 154 -7.20 21.59 7.06
N VAL A 155 -8.22 20.71 7.10
CA VAL A 155 -8.85 20.21 8.32
C VAL A 155 -9.01 18.70 8.22
N ALA A 156 -9.23 17.98 9.35
CA ALA A 156 -9.30 16.53 9.33
C ALA A 156 -10.48 15.95 10.11
N LEU A 157 -11.03 14.84 9.58
CA LEU A 157 -11.86 13.90 10.31
C LEU A 157 -11.04 12.63 10.53
N VAL A 158 -10.73 12.33 11.79
CA VAL A 158 -9.99 11.14 12.18
C VAL A 158 -10.98 10.05 12.57
N VAL A 159 -10.95 8.94 11.85
CA VAL A 159 -12.01 7.92 11.89
C VAL A 159 -11.54 6.71 12.68
N ARG A 160 -12.20 6.44 13.82
CA ARG A 160 -11.98 5.25 14.65
C ARG A 160 -12.50 3.98 13.97
N LYS A 161 -12.05 2.84 14.44
CA LYS A 161 -12.54 1.53 14.00
C LYS A 161 -14.07 1.42 14.20
N ASN A 162 -14.76 0.80 13.25
CA ASN A 162 -16.22 0.59 13.25
C ASN A 162 -17.09 1.87 13.18
N THR A 163 -16.52 3.01 12.83
CA THR A 163 -17.28 4.26 12.62
C THR A 163 -18.20 4.17 11.40
N PHE A 164 -17.76 3.56 10.31
CA PHE A 164 -18.56 3.38 9.11
C PHE A 164 -19.09 1.95 9.00
N SER A 165 -20.40 1.80 8.83
CA SER A 165 -21.02 0.52 8.52
C SER A 165 -20.97 0.22 7.03
N SER A 166 -20.54 -0.98 6.65
CA SER A 166 -20.61 -1.42 5.27
C SER A 166 -22.07 -1.69 4.89
N PRO A 167 -22.56 -1.23 3.73
CA PRO A 167 -23.77 -1.77 3.15
C PRO A 167 -23.59 -3.28 2.97
N ALA A 168 -24.69 -4.03 3.07
CA ALA A 168 -24.66 -5.48 2.87
C ALA A 168 -23.93 -5.77 1.53
N ALA A 169 -22.92 -6.63 1.60
CA ALA A 169 -22.09 -6.95 0.44
C ALA A 169 -22.98 -7.52 -0.67
N SER A 170 -23.14 -6.80 -1.76
CA SER A 170 -23.57 -7.41 -3.00
C SER A 170 -22.39 -8.29 -3.45
N ALA A 171 -22.55 -9.61 -3.30
CA ALA A 171 -21.62 -10.56 -3.88
C ALA A 171 -21.72 -10.42 -5.39
N ASN A 172 -20.84 -9.64 -6.01
CA ASN A 172 -20.61 -9.79 -7.42
C ASN A 172 -19.94 -11.15 -7.60
N PRO A 173 -20.55 -12.09 -8.33
CA PRO A 173 -19.86 -13.32 -8.70
C PRO A 173 -18.63 -12.90 -9.51
N THR A 174 -17.45 -13.12 -8.94
CA THR A 174 -16.21 -13.01 -9.71
C THR A 174 -16.31 -14.02 -10.84
N ALA A 175 -16.36 -13.53 -12.09
CA ALA A 175 -16.23 -14.39 -13.26
C ALA A 175 -15.00 -15.28 -13.04
N GLU A 176 -15.11 -16.57 -13.35
CA GLU A 176 -13.97 -17.50 -13.29
C GLU A 176 -12.88 -16.97 -14.23
N SER A 177 -11.86 -16.36 -13.63
CA SER A 177 -10.68 -15.91 -14.37
C SER A 177 -9.75 -17.11 -14.57
N ALA A 178 -9.25 -17.30 -15.78
CA ALA A 178 -8.23 -18.31 -16.10
C ALA A 178 -6.87 -17.98 -15.46
N LEU A 179 -6.68 -16.77 -14.97
CA LEU A 179 -5.42 -16.35 -14.34
C LEU A 179 -5.17 -17.08 -13.01
N MET A 180 -3.90 -17.29 -12.71
CA MET A 180 -3.43 -17.88 -11.46
C MET A 180 -3.89 -17.06 -10.23
N ARG A 181 -4.04 -17.73 -9.11
CA ARG A 181 -4.12 -17.06 -7.80
C ARG A 181 -2.73 -16.57 -7.38
N ARG A 182 -2.67 -15.49 -6.62
CA ARG A 182 -1.40 -14.98 -6.06
C ARG A 182 -0.64 -16.05 -5.28
N GLU A 183 -1.32 -16.81 -4.44
CA GLU A 183 -0.73 -17.93 -3.69
C GLU A 183 -0.10 -19.00 -4.61
N ALA A 184 -0.74 -19.33 -5.74
CA ALA A 184 -0.18 -20.24 -6.71
C ALA A 184 1.08 -19.68 -7.39
N ILE A 185 1.09 -18.38 -7.68
CA ILE A 185 2.27 -17.68 -8.22
C ILE A 185 3.43 -17.75 -7.23
N VAL A 186 3.17 -17.47 -5.94
CA VAL A 186 4.21 -17.58 -4.89
C VAL A 186 4.72 -19.02 -4.79
N ALA A 187 3.83 -20.02 -4.83
CA ALA A 187 4.21 -21.43 -4.81
C ALA A 187 5.09 -21.80 -6.03
N ALA A 188 4.73 -21.34 -7.23
CA ALA A 188 5.53 -21.53 -8.44
C ALA A 188 6.92 -20.88 -8.34
N CYS A 189 7.01 -19.66 -7.78
CA CYS A 189 8.28 -19.02 -7.50
C CYS A 189 9.15 -19.87 -6.54
N LEU A 190 8.56 -20.36 -5.45
CA LEU A 190 9.28 -21.19 -4.48
C LEU A 190 9.76 -22.55 -5.05
N ASN A 191 9.09 -23.08 -6.09
CA ASN A 191 9.52 -24.30 -6.76
C ASN A 191 10.80 -24.11 -7.61
N VAL A 192 11.03 -22.88 -8.10
CA VAL A 192 12.14 -22.57 -9.02
C VAL A 192 13.29 -21.87 -8.31
N LEU A 193 12.99 -21.01 -7.34
CA LEU A 193 14.01 -20.19 -6.66
C LEU A 193 14.87 -21.05 -5.73
N PRO A 194 16.21 -21.02 -5.89
CA PRO A 194 17.15 -21.71 -5.01
C PRO A 194 16.98 -21.31 -3.54
N SER A 195 17.17 -22.27 -2.63
CA SER A 195 16.98 -22.09 -1.19
C SER A 195 17.97 -21.11 -0.53
N HIS A 196 19.06 -20.77 -1.19
CA HIS A 196 20.06 -19.82 -0.70
C HIS A 196 19.77 -18.36 -1.06
N LEU A 197 18.71 -18.07 -1.83
CA LEU A 197 18.36 -16.70 -2.18
C LEU A 197 17.48 -16.04 -1.12
N PRO A 198 17.83 -14.83 -0.67
CA PRO A 198 16.96 -14.02 0.17
C PRO A 198 15.76 -13.49 -0.61
N ILE A 199 14.61 -13.44 0.05
CA ILE A 199 13.37 -12.91 -0.50
C ILE A 199 12.93 -11.74 0.37
N VAL A 200 12.67 -10.58 -0.23
CA VAL A 200 11.98 -9.45 0.40
C VAL A 200 10.57 -9.40 -0.17
N SER A 201 9.55 -9.51 0.67
CA SER A 201 8.16 -9.46 0.20
C SER A 201 7.46 -8.19 0.66
N THR A 202 6.57 -7.67 -0.19
CA THR A 202 5.74 -6.51 0.13
C THR A 202 4.73 -6.84 1.22
N THR A 203 4.25 -5.80 1.91
CA THR A 203 3.25 -5.93 2.98
C THR A 203 1.90 -6.47 2.49
N GLY A 204 1.13 -7.01 3.39
CA GLY A 204 -0.24 -7.45 3.14
C GLY A 204 -0.39 -8.95 2.89
N MET A 205 -1.27 -9.33 1.97
CA MET A 205 -1.61 -10.74 1.72
C MET A 205 -0.41 -11.53 1.19
N LEU A 206 0.43 -10.91 0.36
CA LEU A 206 1.58 -11.58 -0.26
C LEU A 206 2.58 -12.13 0.79
N SER A 207 2.94 -11.33 1.79
CA SER A 207 3.80 -11.78 2.89
C SER A 207 3.18 -12.92 3.71
N ARG A 208 1.85 -12.89 3.89
CA ARG A 208 1.12 -13.94 4.62
C ARG A 208 1.07 -15.26 3.84
N GLU A 209 0.79 -15.19 2.54
CA GLU A 209 0.81 -16.36 1.65
C GLU A 209 2.21 -16.97 1.56
N LEU A 210 3.25 -16.15 1.45
CA LEU A 210 4.64 -16.62 1.50
C LEU A 210 4.93 -17.35 2.82
N TYR A 211 4.53 -16.77 3.96
CA TYR A 211 4.72 -17.37 5.27
C TYR A 211 4.02 -18.73 5.37
N GLU A 212 2.73 -18.81 5.05
CA GLU A 212 1.99 -20.07 5.15
C GLU A 212 2.48 -21.15 4.18
N LEU A 213 2.89 -20.79 2.97
CA LEU A 213 3.49 -21.74 2.02
C LEU A 213 4.80 -22.33 2.55
N ARG A 214 5.61 -21.55 3.28
CA ARG A 214 6.79 -22.08 3.98
C ARG A 214 6.41 -23.09 5.07
N GLU A 215 5.40 -22.76 5.89
CA GLU A 215 4.87 -23.68 6.90
C GLU A 215 4.39 -25.00 6.27
N GLN A 216 3.58 -24.92 5.22
CA GLN A 216 3.07 -26.11 4.50
C GLN A 216 4.18 -26.99 3.92
N ARG A 217 5.30 -26.39 3.54
CA ARG A 217 6.47 -27.08 2.99
C ARG A 217 7.43 -27.60 4.07
N GLY A 218 7.21 -27.28 5.33
CA GLY A 218 8.14 -27.55 6.41
C GLY A 218 9.49 -26.84 6.25
N GLU A 219 9.50 -25.71 5.52
CA GLU A 219 10.66 -24.87 5.29
C GLU A 219 10.74 -23.76 6.39
N GLY A 220 11.95 -23.36 6.75
CA GLY A 220 12.13 -22.23 7.68
C GLY A 220 11.89 -20.88 7.00
N HIS A 221 11.64 -19.84 7.84
CA HIS A 221 11.35 -18.48 7.40
C HIS A 221 12.56 -17.55 7.33
N GLN A 222 13.75 -18.05 7.66
CA GLN A 222 14.96 -17.24 7.83
C GLN A 222 15.41 -16.51 6.55
N ARG A 223 15.03 -16.99 5.38
CA ARG A 223 15.40 -16.39 4.08
C ARG A 223 14.39 -15.34 3.57
N ASP A 224 13.29 -15.14 4.28
CA ASP A 224 12.21 -14.23 3.88
C ASP A 224 12.15 -13.03 4.82
N PHE A 225 12.30 -11.83 4.28
CA PHE A 225 12.02 -10.58 4.99
C PHE A 225 10.59 -10.16 4.67
N LEU A 226 9.69 -10.39 5.64
CA LEU A 226 8.26 -10.14 5.50
C LEU A 226 7.94 -8.71 5.95
N THR A 227 7.81 -7.77 5.01
CA THR A 227 7.45 -6.41 5.41
C THR A 227 6.03 -6.35 5.94
N VAL A 228 5.84 -5.73 7.09
CA VAL A 228 4.53 -5.57 7.74
C VAL A 228 3.89 -4.23 7.47
N GLY A 229 4.66 -3.26 7.01
CA GLY A 229 4.25 -1.89 6.68
C GLY A 229 5.18 -1.27 5.64
N GLY A 230 5.10 0.05 5.41
CA GLY A 230 5.95 0.71 4.42
C GLY A 230 5.63 0.24 3.00
N MET A 231 4.36 0.19 2.63
CA MET A 231 3.90 -0.21 1.30
C MET A 231 4.67 0.55 0.21
N GLY A 232 5.20 -0.17 -0.78
CA GLY A 232 5.99 0.38 -1.88
C GLY A 232 7.51 0.47 -1.62
N LEU A 233 8.00 0.03 -0.45
CA LEU A 233 9.43 0.10 -0.11
C LEU A 233 10.16 -1.25 -0.20
N ALA A 234 9.46 -2.36 -0.47
CA ALA A 234 10.08 -3.69 -0.54
C ALA A 234 11.21 -3.75 -1.57
N SER A 235 11.02 -3.17 -2.75
CA SER A 235 12.04 -3.12 -3.81
C SER A 235 13.27 -2.30 -3.40
N GLN A 236 13.09 -1.22 -2.63
CA GLN A 236 14.22 -0.41 -2.14
C GLN A 236 14.99 -1.12 -1.03
N ILE A 237 14.31 -1.88 -0.17
CA ILE A 237 14.95 -2.76 0.82
C ILE A 237 15.78 -3.84 0.09
N ALA A 238 15.20 -4.47 -0.96
CA ALA A 238 15.90 -5.44 -1.79
C ALA A 238 17.13 -4.84 -2.48
N LEU A 239 17.04 -3.60 -2.99
CA LEU A 239 18.19 -2.87 -3.56
C LEU A 239 19.32 -2.72 -2.54
N GLY A 240 19.00 -2.28 -1.32
CA GLY A 240 20.01 -2.16 -0.26
C GLY A 240 20.73 -3.49 0.06
N LEU A 241 20.02 -4.63 -0.05
CA LEU A 241 20.62 -5.95 0.06
C LEU A 241 21.51 -6.27 -1.15
N CYS A 242 21.09 -5.93 -2.36
CA CYS A 242 21.86 -6.11 -3.59
C CYS A 242 23.22 -5.39 -3.49
N ASP A 243 23.21 -4.15 -3.04
CA ASP A 243 24.41 -3.34 -2.87
C ASP A 243 25.35 -3.91 -1.82
N ALA A 244 24.79 -4.41 -0.72
CA ALA A 244 25.57 -5.01 0.37
C ALA A 244 26.14 -6.41 0.02
N GLN A 245 25.49 -7.14 -0.88
CA GLN A 245 25.83 -8.51 -1.27
C GLN A 245 25.86 -8.68 -2.80
N PRO A 246 26.78 -8.05 -3.53
CA PRO A 246 26.78 -7.99 -4.99
C PRO A 246 26.94 -9.37 -5.67
N GLN A 247 27.46 -10.36 -4.95
CA GLN A 247 27.65 -11.73 -5.47
C GLN A 247 26.42 -12.63 -5.25
N ARG A 248 25.38 -12.15 -4.56
CA ARG A 248 24.20 -12.92 -4.21
C ARG A 248 22.96 -12.30 -4.86
N LYS A 249 22.21 -13.09 -5.61
CA LYS A 249 20.93 -12.61 -6.12
C LYS A 249 19.95 -12.39 -4.97
N VAL A 250 19.15 -11.32 -5.09
CA VAL A 250 18.07 -10.96 -4.17
C VAL A 250 16.76 -10.98 -4.93
N VAL A 251 15.75 -11.59 -4.35
CA VAL A 251 14.40 -11.62 -4.90
C VAL A 251 13.52 -10.60 -4.17
N CYS A 252 12.83 -9.76 -4.91
CA CYS A 252 11.75 -8.93 -4.40
C CYS A 252 10.40 -9.46 -4.91
N LEU A 253 9.52 -9.86 -3.99
CA LEU A 253 8.13 -10.18 -4.30
C LEU A 253 7.28 -8.96 -3.97
N ASP A 254 6.73 -8.31 -4.99
CA ASP A 254 5.99 -7.06 -4.86
C ASP A 254 4.58 -7.16 -5.44
N GLY A 255 3.74 -6.20 -5.16
CA GLY A 255 2.39 -6.06 -5.69
C GLY A 255 2.26 -4.78 -6.53
N ASP A 256 1.33 -4.80 -7.47
CA ASP A 256 1.07 -3.66 -8.36
C ASP A 256 0.74 -2.36 -7.61
N GLY A 257 -0.14 -2.42 -6.61
CA GLY A 257 -0.48 -1.26 -5.79
C GLY A 257 0.71 -0.72 -4.98
N ALA A 258 1.58 -1.61 -4.49
CA ALA A 258 2.79 -1.22 -3.76
C ALA A 258 3.81 -0.59 -4.71
N LEU A 259 4.07 -1.19 -5.87
CA LEU A 259 4.94 -0.62 -6.89
C LEU A 259 4.51 0.80 -7.29
N LEU A 260 3.21 1.01 -7.51
CA LEU A 260 2.67 2.31 -7.92
C LEU A 260 2.89 3.41 -6.88
N MET A 261 2.96 3.08 -5.58
CA MET A 261 3.18 4.10 -4.53
C MET A 261 4.51 4.83 -4.70
N HIS A 262 5.55 4.12 -5.13
CA HIS A 262 6.90 4.65 -5.30
C HIS A 262 7.51 4.22 -6.63
N MET A 263 6.73 4.28 -7.73
CA MET A 263 7.13 3.80 -9.05
C MET A 263 8.42 4.47 -9.57
N GLY A 264 8.71 5.72 -9.19
CA GLY A 264 9.99 6.37 -9.49
C GLY A 264 11.22 5.61 -8.95
N GLY A 265 11.03 4.80 -7.90
CA GLY A 265 12.08 3.92 -7.36
C GLY A 265 12.54 2.82 -8.32
N LEU A 266 11.80 2.54 -9.42
CA LEU A 266 12.25 1.64 -10.48
C LEU A 266 13.58 2.08 -11.09
N THR A 267 13.83 3.38 -11.20
CA THR A 267 15.10 3.92 -11.73
C THR A 267 16.30 3.59 -10.84
N ASN A 268 16.07 3.44 -9.53
CA ASN A 268 17.11 3.03 -8.59
C ASN A 268 17.35 1.52 -8.69
N THR A 269 16.28 0.73 -8.60
CA THR A 269 16.35 -0.74 -8.61
C THR A 269 16.83 -1.31 -9.94
N ALA A 270 16.64 -0.59 -11.04
CA ALA A 270 17.17 -0.95 -12.35
C ALA A 270 18.71 -1.02 -12.39
N GLN A 271 19.40 -0.35 -11.47
CA GLN A 271 20.87 -0.33 -11.42
C GLN A 271 21.47 -1.57 -10.75
N ALA A 272 20.68 -2.37 -10.06
CA ALA A 272 21.15 -3.56 -9.34
C ALA A 272 21.32 -4.74 -10.29
N SER A 273 22.55 -5.21 -10.52
CA SER A 273 22.85 -6.34 -11.42
C SER A 273 22.35 -7.69 -10.93
N ASN A 274 22.02 -7.81 -9.64
CA ASN A 274 21.66 -9.05 -8.96
C ASN A 274 20.23 -9.07 -8.39
N LEU A 275 19.36 -8.13 -8.80
CA LEU A 275 17.95 -8.07 -8.38
C LEU A 275 17.04 -8.85 -9.33
N ILE A 276 16.17 -9.68 -8.77
CA ILE A 276 15.00 -10.27 -9.44
C ILE A 276 13.74 -9.67 -8.79
N HIS A 277 13.11 -8.72 -9.47
CA HIS A 277 11.91 -8.02 -9.00
C HIS A 277 10.67 -8.63 -9.66
N ILE A 278 9.87 -9.34 -8.90
CA ILE A 278 8.65 -10.01 -9.33
C ILE A 278 7.46 -9.20 -8.84
N VAL A 279 6.66 -8.66 -9.76
CA VAL A 279 5.47 -7.87 -9.45
C VAL A 279 4.23 -8.67 -9.80
N ILE A 280 3.46 -9.04 -8.80
CA ILE A 280 2.20 -9.75 -8.94
C ILE A 280 1.09 -8.71 -9.13
N ASN A 281 0.56 -8.63 -10.35
CA ASN A 281 -0.40 -7.63 -10.79
C ASN A 281 -1.81 -8.23 -10.83
N ASN A 282 -2.64 -7.91 -9.84
CA ASN A 282 -4.06 -8.24 -9.83
C ASN A 282 -4.96 -7.05 -10.18
N GLY A 283 -4.38 -5.88 -10.45
CA GLY A 283 -5.11 -4.65 -10.79
C GLY A 283 -5.98 -4.10 -9.67
N ALA A 284 -5.79 -4.53 -8.41
CA ALA A 284 -6.70 -4.19 -7.31
C ALA A 284 -6.01 -4.04 -5.95
N HIS A 285 -6.54 -3.17 -5.12
CA HIS A 285 -6.20 -3.04 -3.70
C HIS A 285 -6.92 -4.12 -2.85
N ASP A 286 -6.51 -5.37 -3.02
CA ASP A 286 -7.19 -6.56 -2.51
C ASP A 286 -7.35 -6.56 -0.98
N SER A 287 -6.35 -6.10 -0.25
CA SER A 287 -6.31 -6.11 1.21
C SER A 287 -7.23 -5.07 1.87
N VAL A 288 -7.72 -4.08 1.10
CA VAL A 288 -8.45 -2.93 1.66
C VAL A 288 -9.83 -2.69 1.01
N GLY A 289 -10.27 -3.60 0.14
CA GLY A 289 -11.62 -3.54 -0.40
C GLY A 289 -11.76 -3.80 -1.89
N GLY A 290 -10.65 -4.12 -2.59
CA GLY A 290 -10.68 -4.54 -3.99
C GLY A 290 -10.89 -3.40 -5.01
N GLN A 291 -10.66 -2.15 -4.59
CA GLN A 291 -10.71 -1.01 -5.51
C GLN A 291 -9.62 -1.16 -6.59
N PRO A 292 -9.90 -0.77 -7.85
CA PRO A 292 -8.94 -0.94 -8.93
C PRO A 292 -7.68 -0.08 -8.72
N THR A 293 -6.51 -0.64 -9.02
CA THR A 293 -5.27 0.12 -9.16
C THR A 293 -5.12 0.64 -10.60
N ALA A 294 -4.23 1.60 -10.81
CA ALA A 294 -3.89 2.06 -12.16
C ALA A 294 -3.20 0.96 -12.99
N ALA A 295 -2.60 -0.04 -12.36
CA ALA A 295 -1.93 -1.17 -13.01
C ALA A 295 -2.85 -2.02 -13.90
N SER A 296 -4.16 -2.00 -13.64
CA SER A 296 -5.15 -2.65 -14.53
C SER A 296 -5.13 -2.12 -15.96
N ARG A 297 -4.49 -0.96 -16.21
CA ARG A 297 -4.41 -0.26 -17.51
C ARG A 297 -2.99 0.11 -17.91
N LEU A 298 -1.99 -0.26 -17.10
CA LEU A 298 -0.59 0.08 -17.34
C LEU A 298 0.22 -1.19 -17.62
N PRO A 299 1.04 -1.19 -18.67
CA PRO A 299 1.99 -2.27 -18.93
C PRO A 299 3.23 -2.08 -18.03
N LEU A 300 3.29 -2.77 -16.88
CA LEU A 300 4.37 -2.55 -15.90
C LEU A 300 5.73 -3.03 -16.40
N ALA A 301 5.81 -4.15 -17.12
CA ALA A 301 7.06 -4.64 -17.67
C ALA A 301 7.69 -3.68 -18.70
N PRO A 302 6.96 -3.10 -19.67
CA PRO A 302 7.46 -2.01 -20.51
C PRO A 302 7.91 -0.77 -19.75
N ILE A 303 7.22 -0.38 -18.68
CA ILE A 303 7.61 0.75 -17.82
C ILE A 303 8.94 0.45 -17.12
N ALA A 304 9.10 -0.76 -16.60
CA ALA A 304 10.36 -1.18 -15.99
C ALA A 304 11.52 -1.17 -17.00
N ALA A 305 11.29 -1.66 -18.23
CA ALA A 305 12.29 -1.57 -19.31
C ALA A 305 12.68 -0.13 -19.59
N ALA A 306 11.72 0.77 -19.73
CA ALA A 306 11.97 2.20 -19.93
C ALA A 306 12.66 2.87 -18.72
N SER A 307 12.53 2.29 -17.53
CA SER A 307 13.21 2.73 -16.29
C SER A 307 14.66 2.22 -16.20
N GLY A 308 15.11 1.36 -17.12
CA GLY A 308 16.49 0.90 -17.21
C GLY A 308 16.74 -0.52 -16.73
N TYR A 309 15.71 -1.33 -16.45
CA TYR A 309 15.90 -2.75 -16.14
C TYR A 309 16.55 -3.47 -17.31
N GLY A 310 17.52 -4.34 -17.02
CA GLY A 310 18.32 -5.05 -18.02
C GLY A 310 17.52 -6.10 -18.80
N ALA A 311 16.53 -6.73 -18.16
CA ALA A 311 15.55 -7.57 -18.84
C ALA A 311 14.19 -7.51 -18.14
N THR A 312 13.12 -7.62 -18.93
CA THR A 312 11.73 -7.59 -18.43
C THR A 312 10.92 -8.72 -19.05
N TYR A 313 10.06 -9.32 -18.25
CA TYR A 313 9.22 -10.45 -18.64
C TYR A 313 7.78 -10.19 -18.26
N TYR A 314 6.87 -10.85 -18.98
CA TYR A 314 5.44 -10.86 -18.70
C TYR A 314 4.93 -12.30 -18.68
N ALA A 315 4.15 -12.66 -17.66
CA ALA A 315 3.62 -14.01 -17.50
C ALA A 315 2.14 -13.98 -17.07
N GLU A 316 1.33 -14.85 -17.64
CA GLU A 316 -0.06 -15.11 -17.27
C GLU A 316 -0.26 -16.58 -16.84
N THR A 317 0.71 -17.45 -17.16
CA THR A 317 0.68 -18.87 -16.83
C THR A 317 1.88 -19.28 -15.98
N GLU A 318 1.78 -20.43 -15.33
CA GLU A 318 2.85 -20.98 -14.52
C GLU A 318 4.10 -21.29 -15.35
N GLU A 319 3.92 -21.84 -16.57
CA GLU A 319 5.02 -22.18 -17.46
C GLU A 319 5.79 -20.94 -17.92
N ALA A 320 5.07 -19.84 -18.25
CA ALA A 320 5.69 -18.58 -18.64
C ALA A 320 6.47 -17.97 -17.45
N LEU A 321 5.92 -18.05 -16.24
CA LEU A 321 6.59 -17.59 -15.02
C LEU A 321 7.86 -18.42 -14.74
N GLN A 322 7.78 -19.75 -14.83
CA GLN A 322 8.92 -20.63 -14.61
C GLN A 322 10.04 -20.36 -15.62
N ALA A 323 9.70 -20.18 -16.91
CA ALA A 323 10.66 -19.83 -17.95
C ALA A 323 11.34 -18.46 -17.68
N ALA A 324 10.57 -17.45 -17.28
CA ALA A 324 11.10 -16.13 -16.92
C ALA A 324 12.04 -16.20 -15.70
N LEU A 325 11.68 -16.96 -14.68
CA LEU A 325 12.51 -17.18 -13.50
C LEU A 325 13.83 -17.88 -13.82
N GLN A 326 13.81 -18.91 -14.65
CA GLN A 326 15.00 -19.63 -15.09
C GLN A 326 15.98 -18.68 -15.84
N GLN A 327 15.46 -17.83 -16.73
CA GLN A 327 16.28 -16.82 -17.41
C GLN A 327 16.81 -15.79 -16.43
N ALA A 328 15.99 -15.28 -15.51
CA ALA A 328 16.39 -14.30 -14.50
C ALA A 328 17.49 -14.83 -13.56
N LEU A 329 17.46 -16.11 -13.23
CA LEU A 329 18.49 -16.75 -12.40
C LEU A 329 19.86 -16.81 -13.09
N GLN A 330 19.93 -16.86 -14.41
CA GLN A 330 21.19 -16.90 -15.18
C GLN A 330 21.70 -15.48 -15.53
N ALA A 331 20.85 -14.49 -15.55
CA ALA A 331 21.21 -13.14 -15.98
C ALA A 331 22.13 -12.41 -14.99
N GLN A 332 22.95 -11.48 -15.50
CA GLN A 332 23.85 -10.63 -14.72
C GLN A 332 23.42 -9.15 -14.79
N CYS A 333 22.14 -8.88 -14.86
CA CYS A 333 21.53 -7.57 -14.86
C CYS A 333 20.24 -7.58 -14.03
N SER A 334 19.67 -6.43 -13.73
CA SER A 334 18.39 -6.32 -13.07
C SER A 334 17.28 -6.97 -13.89
N GLN A 335 16.45 -7.76 -13.23
CA GLN A 335 15.35 -8.51 -13.84
C GLN A 335 14.02 -8.04 -13.29
N PHE A 336 13.05 -7.78 -14.16
CA PHE A 336 11.68 -7.46 -13.78
C PHE A 336 10.71 -8.48 -14.38
N ILE A 337 9.87 -9.06 -13.56
CA ILE A 337 8.87 -10.05 -13.99
C ILE A 337 7.50 -9.55 -13.57
N GLU A 338 6.66 -9.14 -14.52
CA GLU A 338 5.26 -8.86 -14.29
C GLU A 338 4.46 -10.15 -14.43
N VAL A 339 3.69 -10.50 -13.38
CA VAL A 339 2.84 -11.70 -13.39
C VAL A 339 1.39 -11.29 -13.20
N GLN A 340 0.54 -11.55 -14.19
CA GLN A 340 -0.89 -11.30 -14.06
C GLN A 340 -1.54 -12.30 -13.10
N CYS A 341 -2.40 -11.78 -12.26
CA CYS A 341 -3.03 -12.52 -11.18
C CYS A 341 -4.53 -12.19 -11.12
N ARG A 342 -5.34 -13.17 -10.75
CA ARG A 342 -6.75 -12.85 -10.43
C ARG A 342 -6.87 -12.20 -9.06
N VAL A 343 -7.88 -11.36 -8.91
CA VAL A 343 -8.25 -10.73 -7.64
C VAL A 343 -8.71 -11.79 -6.63
N GLY A 344 -8.40 -11.57 -5.35
CA GLY A 344 -8.88 -12.37 -4.23
C GLY A 344 -7.79 -13.14 -3.50
N HIS A 345 -8.14 -13.56 -2.28
CA HIS A 345 -7.30 -14.36 -1.39
C HIS A 345 -8.17 -15.38 -0.65
N ARG A 346 -7.55 -16.34 0.00
CA ARG A 346 -8.28 -17.28 0.88
C ARG A 346 -8.85 -16.55 2.09
N SER A 347 -10.06 -16.91 2.50
CA SER A 347 -10.72 -16.29 3.67
C SER A 347 -10.06 -16.68 5.01
N ASP A 348 -9.38 -17.82 5.04
CA ASP A 348 -8.70 -18.41 6.19
C ASP A 348 -7.21 -18.06 6.28
N LEU A 349 -6.70 -17.19 5.40
CA LEU A 349 -5.31 -16.77 5.38
C LEU A 349 -4.92 -16.08 6.69
N GLY A 350 -4.03 -16.72 7.44
CA GLY A 350 -3.57 -16.29 8.74
C GLY A 350 -2.55 -15.15 8.68
N ARG A 351 -1.91 -14.92 9.81
CA ARG A 351 -0.81 -13.97 9.99
C ARG A 351 0.43 -14.70 10.45
N PRO A 352 1.64 -14.21 10.09
CA PRO A 352 2.87 -14.78 10.62
C PRO A 352 2.83 -14.87 12.15
N ALA A 353 3.19 -16.03 12.69
CA ALA A 353 3.27 -16.24 14.13
C ALA A 353 4.54 -15.59 14.74
N THR A 354 5.55 -15.34 13.90
CA THR A 354 6.79 -14.67 14.31
C THR A 354 6.62 -13.16 14.37
N SER A 355 7.20 -12.54 15.41
CA SER A 355 7.25 -11.08 15.48
C SER A 355 8.16 -10.48 14.41
N PRO A 356 7.96 -9.21 14.01
CA PRO A 356 8.87 -8.53 13.08
C PRO A 356 10.33 -8.53 13.54
N ALA A 357 10.59 -8.44 14.84
CA ALA A 357 11.95 -8.51 15.40
C ALA A 357 12.57 -9.90 15.21
N GLN A 358 11.82 -10.97 15.49
CA GLN A 358 12.29 -12.34 15.25
C GLN A 358 12.55 -12.61 13.77
N ASN A 359 11.67 -12.12 12.88
CA ASN A 359 11.87 -12.24 11.44
C ASN A 359 13.15 -11.50 11.00
N ARG A 360 13.35 -10.26 11.46
CA ARG A 360 14.59 -9.50 11.22
C ARG A 360 15.85 -10.29 11.65
N ASP A 361 15.85 -10.77 12.88
CA ASP A 361 17.04 -11.42 13.46
C ASP A 361 17.38 -12.72 12.72
N ALA A 362 16.37 -13.53 12.39
CA ALA A 362 16.53 -14.74 11.60
C ALA A 362 17.03 -14.44 10.17
N PHE A 363 16.48 -13.40 9.54
CA PHE A 363 16.90 -12.97 8.20
C PHE A 363 18.35 -12.44 8.20
N MET A 364 18.73 -11.63 9.18
CA MET A 364 20.11 -11.15 9.34
C MET A 364 21.10 -12.30 9.56
N GLN A 365 20.72 -13.30 10.35
CA GLN A 365 21.54 -14.49 10.54
C GLN A 365 21.72 -15.27 9.23
N PHE A 366 20.64 -15.45 8.47
CA PHE A 366 20.69 -16.10 7.16
C PHE A 366 21.59 -15.34 6.16
N LEU A 367 21.50 -14.01 6.11
CA LEU A 367 22.33 -13.20 5.21
C LEU A 367 23.82 -13.32 5.52
N ASN A 368 24.19 -13.47 6.80
CA ASN A 368 25.58 -13.59 7.25
C ASN A 368 26.14 -15.03 7.13
N THR A 369 25.30 -16.02 6.79
CA THR A 369 25.75 -17.38 6.52
C THR A 369 26.19 -17.47 5.06
N PRO A 370 27.43 -17.91 4.77
CA PRO A 370 27.87 -18.11 3.39
C PRO A 370 26.90 -19.03 2.63
N PRO A 371 26.57 -18.74 1.37
CA PRO A 371 25.72 -19.61 0.58
C PRO A 371 26.40 -20.99 0.48
N GLN A 372 25.70 -22.02 0.93
CA GLN A 372 26.12 -23.38 0.64
C GLN A 372 25.85 -23.60 -0.86
N LEU A 373 26.92 -23.61 -1.65
CA LEU A 373 26.89 -23.99 -3.06
C LEU A 373 26.57 -25.49 -3.10
N SER A 374 25.31 -25.82 -3.39
CA SER A 374 24.87 -27.21 -3.67
C SER A 374 25.11 -27.56 -5.13
#